data_ca049f9a532b0bf6ee0faaee1e0f1b11
#
_entry.id   ca049f9a532b0bf6ee0faaee1e0f1b11
#
_cell.length_a   1.000
_cell.length_b   1.000
_cell.length_c   1.000
_cell.angle_alpha   90.00
_cell.angle_beta   90.00
_cell.angle_gamma   90.00
#
_symmetry.space_group_name_H-M   'P 1'
#
loop_
_entity.id
_entity.type
_entity.pdbx_description
1 polymer ?
#
loop_
_entity_poly.entity_id
_entity_poly.type
_entity_poly.pdbx_seq_one_letter_code
_entity_poly.pdbx_strand_id
1 'polypeptide(L)'
;MNFEQARSNMVLNQLRANRIRDIDLIEKIEDFPREDLFPKDLKHLSYSDQIITLEQGRFILPPLTSSHLVQCLDLKSDDKVLEVGSGIGTITSIIIQYTTSIDCIESSEALIETFKKSLSENLFQANLLKTSIESFF
;
A
#
# COMPACT_ATOMS: atom_id res chain seq x y z
N MET A 1 10.34 -13.78 -12.72
CA MET A 1 10.77 -12.43 -12.27
C MET A 1 11.32 -12.55 -10.86
N ASN A 2 12.45 -11.92 -10.60
CA ASN A 2 13.01 -11.83 -9.25
C ASN A 2 12.41 -10.57 -8.57
N PHE A 3 11.45 -10.77 -7.69
CA PHE A 3 10.75 -9.66 -7.03
C PHE A 3 11.62 -8.92 -6.02
N GLU A 4 12.52 -9.59 -5.35
CA GLU A 4 13.48 -8.95 -4.45
C GLU A 4 14.36 -7.95 -5.21
N GLN A 5 14.91 -8.37 -6.33
CA GLN A 5 15.69 -7.49 -7.19
C GLN A 5 14.85 -6.35 -7.77
N ALA A 6 13.61 -6.63 -8.18
CA ALA A 6 12.70 -5.61 -8.69
C ALA A 6 12.38 -4.57 -7.61
N ARG A 7 12.19 -5.00 -6.36
CA ARG A 7 11.95 -4.12 -5.22
C ARG A 7 13.16 -3.23 -4.92
N SER A 8 14.35 -3.81 -4.87
CA SER A 8 15.59 -3.03 -4.66
C SER A 8 15.82 -2.02 -5.79
N ASN A 9 15.57 -2.40 -7.03
CA ASN A 9 15.67 -1.49 -8.18
C ASN A 9 14.64 -0.35 -8.08
N MET A 10 13.43 -0.63 -7.64
CA MET A 10 12.40 0.39 -7.42
C MET A 10 12.85 1.38 -6.34
N VAL A 11 13.37 0.91 -5.22
CA VAL A 11 13.89 1.79 -4.16
C VAL A 11 14.99 2.70 -4.70
N LEU A 12 15.95 2.16 -5.42
CA LEU A 12 17.08 2.91 -5.95
C LEU A 12 16.65 3.92 -7.04
N ASN A 13 15.89 3.47 -8.01
CA ASN A 13 15.63 4.22 -9.24
C ASN A 13 14.35 5.06 -9.19
N GLN A 14 13.38 4.70 -8.35
CA GLN A 14 12.14 5.45 -8.22
C GLN A 14 12.13 6.31 -6.95
N LEU A 15 12.42 5.74 -5.78
CA LEU A 15 12.31 6.46 -4.52
C LEU A 15 13.49 7.39 -4.26
N ARG A 16 14.70 6.85 -4.17
CA ARG A 16 15.91 7.64 -3.86
C ARG A 16 16.20 8.69 -4.91
N ALA A 17 15.97 8.38 -6.17
CA ALA A 17 16.19 9.31 -7.29
C ALA A 17 15.17 10.47 -7.31
N ASN A 18 14.04 10.36 -6.62
CA ASN A 18 12.93 11.30 -6.66
C ASN A 18 12.56 11.87 -5.27
N ARG A 19 13.56 12.15 -4.44
CA ARG A 19 13.41 12.90 -3.18
C ARG A 19 12.69 12.18 -2.05
N ILE A 20 12.58 10.87 -2.08
CA ILE A 20 12.26 10.11 -0.88
C ILE A 20 13.57 10.00 -0.09
N ARG A 21 13.65 10.71 1.03
CA ARG A 21 14.88 10.87 1.83
C ARG A 21 14.77 10.29 3.23
N ASP A 22 13.57 9.99 3.68
CA ASP A 22 13.34 9.35 4.97
C ASP A 22 13.85 7.92 4.91
N ILE A 23 14.98 7.67 5.55
CA ILE A 23 15.65 6.35 5.52
C ILE A 23 14.77 5.30 6.17
N ASP A 24 14.08 5.62 7.25
CA ASP A 24 13.17 4.69 7.93
C ASP A 24 12.00 4.26 7.02
N LEU A 25 11.42 5.21 6.30
CA LEU A 25 10.39 4.92 5.31
C LEU A 25 10.91 4.01 4.19
N ILE A 26 12.09 4.30 3.67
CA ILE A 26 12.72 3.50 2.60
C ILE A 26 12.96 2.07 3.08
N GLU A 27 13.49 1.88 4.27
CA GLU A 27 13.71 0.55 4.85
C GLU A 27 12.40 -0.23 4.99
N LYS A 28 11.35 0.41 5.51
CA LYS A 28 10.03 -0.21 5.63
C LYS A 28 9.45 -0.64 4.28
N ILE A 29 9.63 0.16 3.25
CA ILE A 29 9.17 -0.17 1.90
C ILE A 29 10.00 -1.32 1.31
N GLU A 30 11.32 -1.30 1.51
CA GLU A 30 12.22 -2.33 0.98
C GLU A 30 12.01 -3.69 1.66
N ASP A 31 11.67 -3.70 2.94
CA ASP A 31 11.44 -4.92 3.72
C ASP A 31 10.08 -5.57 3.43
N PHE A 32 9.12 -4.84 2.89
CA PHE A 32 7.79 -5.38 2.64
C PHE A 32 7.64 -5.96 1.23
N PRO A 33 7.20 -7.21 1.09
CA PRO A 33 6.98 -7.83 -0.22
C PRO A 33 5.67 -7.32 -0.86
N ARG A 34 5.72 -6.11 -1.43
CA ARG A 34 4.55 -5.46 -2.06
C ARG A 34 3.87 -6.35 -3.10
N GLU A 35 4.64 -7.16 -3.81
CA GLU A 35 4.13 -8.10 -4.81
C GLU A 35 3.11 -9.09 -4.25
N ASP A 36 3.17 -9.40 -2.97
CA ASP A 36 2.25 -10.36 -2.33
C ASP A 36 0.84 -9.80 -2.12
N LEU A 37 0.68 -8.48 -2.24
CA LEU A 37 -0.64 -7.85 -2.20
C LEU A 37 -1.41 -7.97 -3.51
N PHE A 38 -0.70 -8.21 -4.60
CA PHE A 38 -1.27 -8.19 -5.95
C PHE A 38 -1.90 -9.52 -6.33
N PRO A 39 -3.03 -9.50 -7.05
CA PRO A 39 -3.54 -10.72 -7.67
C PRO A 39 -2.52 -11.26 -8.69
N LYS A 40 -2.59 -12.56 -8.96
CA LYS A 40 -1.59 -13.27 -9.75
C LYS A 40 -1.33 -12.66 -11.13
N ASP A 41 -2.38 -12.22 -11.79
CA ASP A 41 -2.31 -11.63 -13.13
C ASP A 41 -1.69 -10.23 -13.16
N LEU A 42 -1.67 -9.52 -12.03
CA LEU A 42 -1.10 -8.18 -11.89
C LEU A 42 0.23 -8.15 -11.12
N LYS A 43 0.66 -9.29 -10.59
CA LYS A 43 1.84 -9.37 -9.71
C LYS A 43 3.11 -8.84 -10.38
N HIS A 44 3.26 -9.06 -11.69
CA HIS A 44 4.40 -8.59 -12.47
C HIS A 44 4.48 -7.06 -12.59
N LEU A 45 3.40 -6.34 -12.28
CA LEU A 45 3.32 -4.87 -12.31
C LEU A 45 3.57 -4.22 -10.96
N SER A 46 3.78 -5.01 -9.90
CA SER A 46 3.83 -4.53 -8.52
C SER A 46 4.88 -3.44 -8.26
N TYR A 47 5.95 -3.41 -9.03
CA TYR A 47 7.02 -2.40 -8.92
C TYR A 47 7.10 -1.44 -10.10
N SER A 48 6.05 -1.42 -10.94
CA SER A 48 5.94 -0.46 -12.04
C SER A 48 5.86 0.97 -11.51
N ASP A 49 6.45 1.91 -12.25
CA ASP A 49 6.37 3.35 -11.97
C ASP A 49 5.11 4.00 -12.56
N GLN A 50 4.18 3.20 -13.06
CA GLN A 50 2.95 3.67 -13.67
C GLN A 50 1.73 3.37 -12.81
N ILE A 51 0.66 4.14 -13.03
CA ILE A 51 -0.64 3.86 -12.45
C ILE A 51 -1.19 2.57 -13.07
N ILE A 52 -1.64 1.65 -12.21
CA ILE A 52 -2.28 0.41 -12.64
C ILE A 52 -3.79 0.62 -12.59
N THR A 53 -4.44 0.64 -13.76
CA THR A 53 -5.89 0.81 -13.86
C THR A 53 -6.59 -0.51 -13.52
N LEU A 54 -7.59 -0.41 -12.65
CA LEU A 54 -8.48 -1.49 -12.26
C LEU A 54 -9.87 -1.25 -12.83
N GLU A 55 -10.79 -2.18 -12.58
CA GLU A 55 -12.19 -2.02 -12.97
C GLU A 55 -12.87 -0.88 -12.22
N GLN A 56 -13.99 -0.38 -12.76
CA GLN A 56 -14.86 0.63 -12.15
C GLN A 56 -14.14 1.96 -11.82
N GLY A 57 -13.15 2.35 -12.63
CA GLY A 57 -12.43 3.61 -12.44
C GLY A 57 -11.47 3.62 -11.26
N ARG A 58 -11.23 2.48 -10.62
CA ARG A 58 -10.25 2.35 -9.54
C ARG A 58 -8.86 2.14 -10.12
N PHE A 59 -7.85 2.48 -9.35
CA PHE A 59 -6.46 2.35 -9.78
C PHE A 59 -5.53 2.16 -8.56
N ILE A 60 -4.34 1.63 -8.83
CA ILE A 60 -3.27 1.51 -7.84
C ILE A 60 -2.20 2.53 -8.18
N LEU A 61 -1.80 3.31 -7.19
CA LEU A 61 -0.74 4.31 -7.33
C LEU A 61 0.63 3.63 -7.45
N PRO A 62 1.56 4.23 -8.21
CA PRO A 62 2.93 3.73 -8.25
C PRO A 62 3.62 3.89 -6.89
N PRO A 63 4.68 3.10 -6.64
CA PRO A 63 5.41 3.16 -5.37
C PRO A 63 5.88 4.55 -4.97
N LEU A 64 6.36 5.34 -5.92
CA LEU A 64 6.83 6.70 -5.66
C LEU A 64 5.72 7.60 -5.11
N THR A 65 4.56 7.61 -5.75
CA THR A 65 3.42 8.44 -5.31
C THR A 65 2.95 8.03 -3.92
N SER A 66 2.80 6.72 -3.68
CA SER A 66 2.42 6.19 -2.37
C SER A 66 3.43 6.58 -1.30
N SER A 67 4.72 6.53 -1.61
CA SER A 67 5.79 6.88 -0.69
C SER A 67 5.79 8.37 -0.35
N HIS A 68 5.58 9.24 -1.34
CA HIS A 68 5.45 10.69 -1.10
C HIS A 68 4.28 11.01 -0.18
N LEU A 69 3.13 10.39 -0.40
CA LEU A 69 1.95 10.59 0.45
C LEU A 69 2.22 10.18 1.90
N VAL A 70 2.83 9.02 2.11
CA VAL A 70 3.14 8.55 3.46
C VAL A 70 4.23 9.41 4.11
N GLN A 71 5.25 9.81 3.36
CA GLN A 71 6.30 10.71 3.87
C GLN A 71 5.72 12.02 4.38
N CYS A 72 4.73 12.59 3.68
CA CYS A 72 4.06 13.83 4.07
C CYS A 72 3.25 13.68 5.36
N LEU A 73 2.80 12.49 5.71
CA LEU A 73 2.04 12.26 6.94
C LEU A 73 2.89 12.36 8.21
N ASP A 74 4.20 12.14 8.11
CA ASP A 74 5.13 12.12 9.25
C ASP A 74 4.60 11.25 10.42
N LEU A 75 4.25 10.01 10.10
CA LEU A 75 3.56 9.09 11.01
C LEU A 75 4.39 8.76 12.26
N LYS A 76 3.70 8.71 13.39
CA LYS A 76 4.23 8.28 14.69
C LYS A 76 3.52 7.01 15.14
N SER A 77 4.15 6.28 16.05
CA SER A 77 3.63 4.99 16.54
C SER A 77 2.29 5.07 17.29
N ASP A 78 1.96 6.23 17.85
CA ASP A 78 0.70 6.48 18.56
C ASP A 78 -0.39 7.12 17.69
N ASP A 79 -0.12 7.35 16.42
CA ASP A 79 -1.11 7.88 15.49
C ASP A 79 -2.24 6.88 15.24
N LYS A 80 -3.46 7.41 15.13
CA LYS A 80 -4.64 6.68 14.67
C LYS A 80 -4.93 7.09 13.25
N VAL A 81 -4.99 6.12 12.35
CA VAL A 81 -5.11 6.37 10.91
C VAL A 81 -6.43 5.84 10.39
N LEU A 82 -7.08 6.64 9.56
CA LEU A 82 -8.20 6.21 8.73
C LEU A 82 -7.77 6.29 7.26
N GLU A 83 -7.73 5.15 6.59
CA GLU A 83 -7.47 5.08 5.15
C GLU A 83 -8.78 4.86 4.40
N VAL A 84 -9.11 5.78 3.51
CA VAL A 84 -10.33 5.72 2.69
C VAL A 84 -9.98 5.24 1.29
N GLY A 85 -10.63 4.17 0.83
CA GLY A 85 -10.34 3.57 -0.46
C GLY A 85 -9.04 2.78 -0.45
N SER A 86 -8.87 1.90 0.55
CA SER A 86 -7.62 1.16 0.77
C SER A 86 -7.24 0.23 -0.39
N GLY A 87 -8.19 -0.14 -1.25
CA GLY A 87 -7.92 -0.98 -2.41
C GLY A 87 -7.40 -2.35 -2.01
N ILE A 88 -6.27 -2.74 -2.58
CA ILE A 88 -5.60 -4.01 -2.25
C ILE A 88 -4.60 -3.89 -1.10
N GLY A 89 -4.49 -2.71 -0.48
CA GLY A 89 -3.65 -2.51 0.70
C GLY A 89 -2.23 -2.00 0.45
N THR A 90 -1.94 -1.43 -0.71
CA THR A 90 -0.57 -1.00 -1.04
C THR A 90 -0.05 0.14 -0.16
N ILE A 91 -0.88 1.11 0.20
CA ILE A 91 -0.52 2.15 1.16
C ILE A 91 -0.65 1.63 2.58
N THR A 92 -1.69 0.84 2.85
CA THR A 92 -1.88 0.17 4.15
C THR A 92 -0.62 -0.56 4.60
N SER A 93 0.03 -1.27 3.68
CA SER A 93 1.24 -2.06 3.96
C SER A 93 2.42 -1.23 4.48
N ILE A 94 2.46 0.04 4.13
CA ILE A 94 3.48 0.96 4.64
C ILE A 94 3.05 1.48 6.02
N ILE A 95 1.80 1.90 6.16
CA ILE A 95 1.27 2.52 7.38
C ILE A 95 1.32 1.57 8.58
N ILE A 96 0.99 0.29 8.38
CA ILE A 96 0.99 -0.71 9.47
C ILE A 96 2.36 -0.92 10.11
N GLN A 97 3.42 -0.52 9.44
CA GLN A 97 4.78 -0.61 9.97
C GLN A 97 5.12 0.56 10.89
N TYR A 98 4.29 1.60 10.93
CA TYR A 98 4.43 2.76 11.82
C TYR A 98 3.50 2.67 13.02
N THR A 99 2.23 2.32 12.79
CA THR A 99 1.21 2.27 13.84
C THR A 99 0.37 1.00 13.71
N THR A 100 -0.12 0.52 14.85
CA THR A 100 -1.05 -0.61 14.90
C THR A 100 -2.52 -0.17 14.88
N SER A 101 -2.78 1.14 14.87
CA SER A 101 -4.13 1.71 14.90
C SER A 101 -4.50 2.26 13.53
N ILE A 102 -4.90 1.37 12.62
CA ILE A 102 -5.36 1.75 11.29
C ILE A 102 -6.71 1.09 10.98
N ASP A 103 -7.68 1.93 10.62
CA ASP A 103 -8.94 1.52 10.05
C ASP A 103 -8.93 1.81 8.55
N CYS A 104 -9.29 0.82 7.75
CA CYS A 104 -9.37 0.91 6.30
C CYS A 104 -10.82 0.82 5.85
N ILE A 105 -11.26 1.75 5.00
CA ILE A 105 -12.58 1.74 4.39
C ILE A 105 -12.44 1.36 2.93
N GLU A 106 -13.17 0.36 2.48
CA GLU A 106 -13.25 -0.06 1.09
C GLU A 106 -14.68 -0.48 0.74
N SER A 107 -15.18 -0.02 -0.40
CA SER A 107 -16.54 -0.33 -0.86
C SER A 107 -16.58 -1.32 -2.03
N SER A 108 -15.48 -1.52 -2.74
CA SER A 108 -15.42 -2.45 -3.87
C SER A 108 -15.31 -3.91 -3.40
N GLU A 109 -16.29 -4.74 -3.75
CA GLU A 109 -16.30 -6.18 -3.43
C GLU A 109 -15.02 -6.90 -3.91
N ALA A 110 -14.61 -6.64 -5.15
CA ALA A 110 -13.43 -7.28 -5.75
C ALA A 110 -12.15 -6.90 -5.00
N LEU A 111 -12.00 -5.62 -4.64
CA LEU A 111 -10.83 -5.13 -3.89
C LEU A 111 -10.83 -5.63 -2.46
N ILE A 112 -12.01 -5.73 -1.82
CA ILE A 112 -12.17 -6.31 -0.48
C ILE A 112 -11.70 -7.77 -0.47
N GLU A 113 -12.08 -8.56 -1.46
CA GLU A 113 -11.67 -9.97 -1.54
C GLU A 113 -10.14 -10.10 -1.66
N THR A 114 -9.50 -9.25 -2.46
CA THR A 114 -8.04 -9.22 -2.58
C THR A 114 -7.38 -8.77 -1.28
N PHE A 115 -7.91 -7.74 -0.64
CA PHE A 115 -7.40 -7.23 0.65
C PHE A 115 -7.51 -8.29 1.76
N LYS A 116 -8.62 -9.00 1.84
CA LYS A 116 -8.85 -10.06 2.83
C LYS A 116 -7.83 -11.17 2.77
N LYS A 117 -7.38 -11.55 1.58
CA LYS A 117 -6.32 -12.57 1.42
C LYS A 117 -5.03 -12.12 2.08
N SER A 118 -4.73 -10.83 2.04
CA SER A 118 -3.53 -10.25 2.62
C SER A 118 -3.63 -9.99 4.13
N LEU A 119 -4.85 -9.85 4.68
CA LEU A 119 -5.07 -9.60 6.11
C LEU A 119 -4.49 -10.70 7.00
N SER A 120 -4.62 -11.95 6.60
CA SER A 120 -4.14 -13.09 7.39
C SER A 120 -2.63 -13.29 7.32
N GLU A 121 -1.97 -12.73 6.32
CA GLU A 121 -0.55 -12.96 6.04
C GLU A 121 0.30 -11.71 6.27
N ASN A 122 0.00 -10.63 5.57
CA ASN A 122 0.85 -9.44 5.49
C ASN A 122 0.24 -8.19 6.14
N LEU A 123 -1.09 -8.10 6.24
CA LEU A 123 -1.82 -6.92 6.71
C LEU A 123 -2.65 -7.18 7.97
N PHE A 124 -2.29 -8.17 8.77
CA PHE A 124 -3.07 -8.65 9.92
C PHE A 124 -3.35 -7.57 10.98
N GLN A 125 -2.60 -6.49 11.02
CA GLN A 125 -2.79 -5.38 11.97
C GLN A 125 -3.87 -4.39 11.51
N ALA A 126 -4.24 -4.39 10.24
CA ALA A 126 -5.23 -3.47 9.70
C ALA A 126 -6.66 -3.96 10.01
N ASN A 127 -7.53 -3.00 10.32
CA ASN A 127 -8.96 -3.26 10.47
C ASN A 127 -9.70 -2.82 9.20
N LEU A 128 -10.28 -3.78 8.47
CA LEU A 128 -10.98 -3.51 7.22
C LEU A 128 -12.48 -3.36 7.46
N LEU A 129 -13.02 -2.20 7.08
CA LEU A 129 -14.44 -1.88 7.14
C LEU A 129 -15.02 -1.85 5.73
N LYS A 130 -15.95 -2.75 5.45
CA LYS A 130 -16.65 -2.85 4.17
C LYS A 130 -17.75 -1.80 4.11
N THR A 131 -17.38 -0.57 3.75
CA THR A 131 -18.31 0.54 3.66
C THR A 131 -17.80 1.63 2.74
N SER A 132 -18.65 2.59 2.39
CA SER A 132 -18.25 3.83 1.74
C SER A 132 -18.03 4.91 2.78
N ILE A 133 -17.33 5.99 2.41
CA ILE A 133 -17.09 7.10 3.33
C ILE A 133 -18.41 7.79 3.73
N GLU A 134 -19.37 7.88 2.81
CA GLU A 134 -20.69 8.45 3.08
C GLU A 134 -21.45 7.66 4.15
N SER A 135 -21.29 6.35 4.18
CA SER A 135 -21.96 5.47 5.14
C SER A 135 -21.20 5.34 6.46
N PHE A 136 -19.90 5.67 6.46
CA PHE A 136 -19.05 5.59 7.65
C PHE A 136 -19.34 6.73 8.64
N PHE A 137 -19.56 7.92 8.13
CA PHE A 137 -19.95 9.10 8.90
C PHE A 137 -21.46 9.29 8.86
#